data_10ac236acffee1843a118d6a6cef509e
#
_entry.id   10ac236acffee1843a118d6a6cef509e
#
_cell.length_a   1.000
_cell.length_b   1.000
_cell.length_c   1.000
_cell.angle_alpha   90.00
_cell.angle_beta   90.00
_cell.angle_gamma   90.00
#
_symmetry.space_group_name_H-M   'P 1'
#
loop_
_entity.id
_entity.type
_entity.pdbx_description
1 polymer ?
#
loop_
_entity_poly.entity_id
_entity_poly.type
_entity_poly.pdbx_seq_one_letter_code
_entity_poly.pdbx_strand_id
1 'polypeptide(L)'
;MRLEILNSGYRPGTKLLFALIQLFSRQPVPDAAKLVFYRPDFYGSRAKQFTHEAMRGPSAWSVADRELMAAYVSTVNESAFCVAAHSATARQAYQNGPKVAAVLADLETAPVGDGLRATLRMLGRLTKEGKVDADDMRQVLSAGVTRQQVADALAVSAAFNTTGRLADAFGFAVLSPEGFEAGAKYLLKRGYR
;
A
#
# COMPACT_ATOMS: atom_id res chain seq x y z
N MET A 1 13.27 -13.31 -0.94
CA MET A 1 13.19 -12.75 -2.34
C MET A 1 13.92 -13.66 -3.33
N ARG A 2 13.51 -13.63 -4.61
CA ARG A 2 14.08 -14.51 -5.67
C ARG A 2 15.55 -14.24 -5.99
N LEU A 3 16.02 -12.99 -5.88
CA LEU A 3 17.41 -12.64 -6.14
C LEU A 3 18.20 -12.64 -4.84
N GLU A 4 19.26 -13.47 -4.75
CA GLU A 4 20.09 -13.59 -3.56
C GLU A 4 20.74 -12.26 -3.14
N ILE A 5 21.12 -11.42 -4.11
CA ILE A 5 21.67 -10.09 -3.83
C ILE A 5 20.72 -9.21 -3.02
N LEU A 6 19.40 -9.40 -3.17
CA LEU A 6 18.37 -8.70 -2.40
C LEU A 6 18.17 -9.27 -0.99
N ASN A 7 18.79 -10.40 -0.67
CA ASN A 7 18.79 -10.99 0.67
C ASN A 7 20.07 -10.66 1.45
N SER A 8 21.20 -10.49 0.77
CA SER A 8 22.51 -10.40 1.41
C SER A 8 23.34 -9.17 1.03
N GLY A 9 23.04 -8.51 -0.09
CA GLY A 9 23.86 -7.47 -0.73
C GLY A 9 23.81 -6.08 -0.08
N TYR A 10 23.68 -5.98 1.26
CA TYR A 10 23.59 -4.70 1.97
C TYR A 10 24.92 -4.22 2.52
N ARG A 11 25.08 -2.89 2.66
CA ARG A 11 26.19 -2.28 3.39
C ARG A 11 26.19 -2.73 4.85
N PRO A 12 27.36 -2.81 5.52
CA PRO A 12 27.45 -3.29 6.91
C PRO A 12 26.52 -2.57 7.89
N GLY A 13 26.38 -1.24 7.77
CA GLY A 13 25.46 -0.45 8.61
C GLY A 13 23.99 -0.84 8.42
N THR A 14 23.57 -1.17 7.19
CA THR A 14 22.20 -1.64 6.92
C THR A 14 21.97 -3.04 7.50
N LYS A 15 22.97 -3.92 7.44
CA LYS A 15 22.89 -5.25 8.09
C LYS A 15 22.72 -5.13 9.59
N LEU A 16 23.51 -4.24 10.23
CA LEU A 16 23.38 -3.97 11.66
C LEU A 16 21.98 -3.40 11.99
N LEU A 17 21.49 -2.44 11.21
CA LEU A 17 20.13 -1.89 11.39
C LEU A 17 19.07 -3.00 11.32
N PHE A 18 19.14 -3.89 10.33
CA PHE A 18 18.20 -5.00 10.21
C PHE A 18 18.29 -5.98 11.38
N ALA A 19 19.49 -6.27 11.86
CA ALA A 19 19.68 -7.11 13.06
C ALA A 19 19.04 -6.48 14.30
N LEU A 20 19.22 -5.17 14.49
CA LEU A 20 18.59 -4.44 15.61
C LEU A 20 17.05 -4.43 15.46
N ILE A 21 16.51 -4.17 14.25
CA ILE A 21 15.08 -4.22 14.02
C ILE A 21 14.53 -5.60 14.39
N GLN A 22 15.16 -6.69 13.92
CA GLN A 22 14.72 -8.06 14.23
C GLN A 22 14.80 -8.36 15.73
N LEU A 23 15.87 -7.92 16.41
CA LEU A 23 16.05 -8.12 17.85
C LEU A 23 14.92 -7.45 18.65
N PHE A 24 14.61 -6.18 18.36
CA PHE A 24 13.61 -5.42 19.11
C PHE A 24 12.17 -5.73 18.70
N SER A 25 11.89 -5.94 17.42
CA SER A 25 10.54 -6.23 16.94
C SER A 25 10.16 -7.70 17.06
N ARG A 26 11.15 -8.60 17.19
CA ARG A 26 10.99 -10.06 17.06
C ARG A 26 10.33 -10.50 15.75
N GLN A 27 10.36 -9.63 14.74
CA GLN A 27 9.78 -9.87 13.43
C GLN A 27 10.84 -9.71 12.33
N PRO A 28 10.76 -10.48 11.23
CA PRO A 28 11.66 -10.29 10.11
C PRO A 28 11.43 -8.93 9.45
N VAL A 29 12.52 -8.32 8.93
CA VAL A 29 12.40 -7.09 8.15
C VAL A 29 11.63 -7.40 6.86
N PRO A 30 10.52 -6.68 6.57
CA PRO A 30 9.75 -6.92 5.35
C PRO A 30 10.58 -6.73 4.09
N ASP A 31 10.33 -7.55 3.06
CA ASP A 31 11.09 -7.49 1.82
C ASP A 31 10.94 -6.16 1.08
N ALA A 32 9.81 -5.49 1.22
CA ALA A 32 9.62 -4.12 0.73
C ALA A 32 10.64 -3.13 1.34
N ALA A 33 10.90 -3.22 2.64
CA ALA A 33 11.93 -2.40 3.31
C ALA A 33 13.33 -2.80 2.84
N LYS A 34 13.61 -4.09 2.71
CA LYS A 34 14.89 -4.57 2.18
C LYS A 34 15.19 -4.01 0.79
N LEU A 35 14.22 -4.04 -0.13
CA LEU A 35 14.39 -3.50 -1.47
C LEU A 35 14.74 -2.00 -1.46
N VAL A 36 14.07 -1.23 -0.62
CA VAL A 36 14.33 0.21 -0.43
C VAL A 36 15.75 0.48 0.05
N PHE A 37 16.28 -0.32 0.97
CA PHE A 37 17.62 -0.16 1.52
C PHE A 37 18.73 -0.73 0.61
N TYR A 38 18.40 -1.57 -0.37
CA TYR A 38 19.38 -2.14 -1.29
C TYR A 38 20.00 -1.10 -2.23
N ARG A 39 19.18 -0.27 -2.83
CA ARG A 39 19.62 0.80 -3.76
C ARG A 39 18.96 2.13 -3.41
N PRO A 40 19.34 2.73 -2.26
CA PRO A 40 18.68 3.95 -1.78
C PRO A 40 18.81 5.11 -2.78
N ASP A 41 19.98 5.25 -3.43
CA ASP A 41 20.27 6.37 -4.35
C ASP A 41 19.52 6.23 -5.69
N PHE A 42 19.26 5.01 -6.13
CA PHE A 42 18.57 4.75 -7.39
C PHE A 42 17.05 4.70 -7.24
N TYR A 43 16.56 3.89 -6.31
CA TYR A 43 15.14 3.60 -6.13
C TYR A 43 14.62 4.00 -4.75
N GLY A 44 15.31 3.57 -3.68
CA GLY A 44 14.78 3.53 -2.33
C GLY A 44 14.35 4.89 -1.78
N SER A 45 15.19 5.91 -1.88
CA SER A 45 14.87 7.25 -1.34
C SER A 45 13.68 7.88 -2.05
N ARG A 46 13.64 7.76 -3.38
CA ARG A 46 12.55 8.31 -4.20
C ARG A 46 11.24 7.56 -3.97
N ALA A 47 11.30 6.23 -3.93
CA ALA A 47 10.13 5.39 -3.66
C ALA A 47 9.56 5.67 -2.26
N LYS A 48 10.41 5.78 -1.25
CA LYS A 48 9.99 6.16 0.12
C LYS A 48 9.30 7.50 0.15
N GLN A 49 9.91 8.52 -0.44
CA GLN A 49 9.35 9.87 -0.46
C GLN A 49 7.99 9.88 -1.17
N PHE A 50 7.92 9.35 -2.39
CA PHE A 50 6.68 9.30 -3.16
C PHE A 50 5.58 8.54 -2.42
N THR A 51 5.90 7.35 -1.91
CA THR A 51 4.92 6.55 -1.15
C THR A 51 4.49 7.27 0.13
N HIS A 52 5.43 7.93 0.84
CA HIS A 52 5.08 8.68 2.03
C HIS A 52 4.15 9.86 1.72
N GLU A 53 4.42 10.61 0.68
CA GLU A 53 3.56 11.72 0.24
C GLU A 53 2.17 11.22 -0.16
N ALA A 54 2.07 10.19 -0.99
CA ALA A 54 0.79 9.60 -1.39
C ALA A 54 -0.02 9.09 -0.21
N MET A 55 0.62 8.46 0.78
CA MET A 55 -0.05 7.78 1.88
C MET A 55 -0.22 8.63 3.14
N ARG A 56 0.61 9.66 3.35
CA ARG A 56 0.67 10.47 4.59
C ARG A 56 0.72 11.98 4.33
N GLY A 57 0.88 12.42 3.09
CA GLY A 57 0.79 13.84 2.73
C GLY A 57 -0.59 14.44 3.02
N PRO A 58 -0.73 15.77 2.94
CA PRO A 58 -2.02 16.44 3.10
C PRO A 58 -3.04 15.89 2.08
N SER A 59 -4.22 15.50 2.55
CA SER A 59 -5.30 15.00 1.71
C SER A 59 -6.62 15.05 2.47
N ALA A 60 -7.72 15.19 1.74
CA ALA A 60 -9.06 15.03 2.30
C ALA A 60 -9.44 13.53 2.51
N TRP A 61 -8.71 12.60 1.92
CA TRP A 61 -8.81 11.18 2.27
C TRP A 61 -8.12 10.90 3.59
N SER A 62 -8.79 10.18 4.48
CA SER A 62 -8.16 9.72 5.71
C SER A 62 -7.00 8.77 5.43
N VAL A 63 -6.12 8.58 6.42
CA VAL A 63 -5.06 7.55 6.32
C VAL A 63 -5.69 6.17 6.11
N ALA A 64 -6.81 5.90 6.77
CA ALA A 64 -7.53 4.63 6.64
C ALA A 64 -8.07 4.41 5.21
N ASP A 65 -8.63 5.45 4.57
CA ASP A 65 -9.11 5.37 3.20
C ASP A 65 -7.97 5.09 2.22
N ARG A 66 -6.83 5.75 2.39
CA ARG A 66 -5.65 5.55 1.53
C ARG A 66 -5.04 4.15 1.70
N GLU A 67 -5.01 3.62 2.91
CA GLU A 67 -4.57 2.23 3.14
C GLU A 67 -5.57 1.23 2.54
N LEU A 68 -6.87 1.53 2.58
CA LEU A 68 -7.88 0.72 1.92
C LEU A 68 -7.76 0.79 0.39
N MET A 69 -7.49 1.96 -0.20
CA MET A 69 -7.20 2.11 -1.63
C MET A 69 -5.98 1.27 -2.03
N ALA A 70 -4.92 1.32 -1.21
CA ALA A 70 -3.71 0.51 -1.42
C ALA A 70 -4.02 -1.00 -1.37
N ALA A 71 -4.79 -1.45 -0.39
CA ALA A 71 -5.22 -2.85 -0.27
C ALA A 71 -6.07 -3.27 -1.48
N TYR A 72 -7.03 -2.43 -1.90
CA TYR A 72 -7.92 -2.71 -3.01
C TYR A 72 -7.17 -2.80 -4.35
N VAL A 73 -6.31 -1.82 -4.67
CA VAL A 73 -5.45 -1.86 -5.86
C VAL A 73 -4.57 -3.12 -5.86
N SER A 74 -4.03 -3.48 -4.70
CA SER A 74 -3.20 -4.68 -4.55
C SER A 74 -4.01 -5.97 -4.74
N THR A 75 -5.29 -5.99 -4.35
CA THR A 75 -6.21 -7.12 -4.58
C THR A 75 -6.48 -7.28 -6.08
N VAL A 76 -6.73 -6.19 -6.80
CA VAL A 76 -6.91 -6.22 -8.26
C VAL A 76 -5.65 -6.69 -8.99
N ASN A 77 -4.47 -6.37 -8.46
CA ASN A 77 -3.16 -6.86 -8.96
C ASN A 77 -2.81 -8.28 -8.49
N GLU A 78 -3.61 -8.91 -7.63
CA GLU A 78 -3.34 -10.22 -7.03
C GLU A 78 -2.00 -10.31 -6.26
N SER A 79 -1.49 -9.17 -5.75
CA SER A 79 -0.21 -9.10 -5.02
C SER A 79 -0.38 -9.45 -3.55
N ALA A 80 -0.17 -10.73 -3.21
CA ALA A 80 -0.46 -11.28 -1.89
C ALA A 80 0.24 -10.53 -0.74
N PHE A 81 1.51 -10.14 -0.91
CA PHE A 81 2.24 -9.38 0.10
C PHE A 81 1.59 -8.02 0.37
N CYS A 82 1.27 -7.26 -0.70
CA CYS A 82 0.69 -5.92 -0.56
C CYS A 82 -0.74 -5.98 -0.03
N VAL A 83 -1.56 -6.96 -0.48
CA VAL A 83 -2.91 -7.18 0.07
C VAL A 83 -2.84 -7.39 1.57
N ALA A 84 -2.00 -8.30 2.05
CA ALA A 84 -1.89 -8.60 3.48
C ALA A 84 -1.39 -7.38 4.30
N ALA A 85 -0.36 -6.69 3.82
CA ALA A 85 0.23 -5.54 4.50
C ALA A 85 -0.77 -4.37 4.65
N HIS A 86 -1.43 -3.99 3.54
CA HIS A 86 -2.32 -2.83 3.53
C HIS A 86 -3.69 -3.14 4.13
N SER A 87 -4.18 -4.39 4.02
CA SER A 87 -5.37 -4.81 4.75
C SER A 87 -5.16 -4.75 6.26
N ALA A 88 -4.01 -5.19 6.78
CA ALA A 88 -3.69 -5.08 8.19
C ALA A 88 -3.63 -3.62 8.64
N THR A 89 -2.98 -2.76 7.83
CA THR A 89 -2.86 -1.33 8.14
C THR A 89 -4.21 -0.61 8.09
N ALA A 90 -5.04 -0.90 7.08
CA ALA A 90 -6.39 -0.34 6.97
C ALA A 90 -7.29 -0.77 8.13
N ARG A 91 -7.25 -2.07 8.52
CA ARG A 91 -8.01 -2.58 9.68
C ARG A 91 -7.66 -1.83 10.96
N GLN A 92 -6.39 -1.63 11.23
CA GLN A 92 -5.94 -0.88 12.42
C GLN A 92 -6.32 0.60 12.33
N ALA A 93 -6.17 1.23 11.16
CA ALA A 93 -6.49 2.64 10.97
C ALA A 93 -7.99 2.93 11.11
N TYR A 94 -8.87 2.08 10.57
CA TYR A 94 -10.32 2.18 10.73
C TYR A 94 -10.81 1.70 12.10
N GLN A 95 -10.05 0.88 12.80
CA GLN A 95 -10.53 0.10 13.94
C GLN A 95 -11.79 -0.74 13.59
N ASN A 96 -11.88 -1.14 12.33
CA ASN A 96 -13.04 -1.85 11.78
C ASN A 96 -12.59 -2.87 10.72
N GLY A 97 -12.23 -4.07 11.18
CA GLY A 97 -11.83 -5.18 10.30
C GLY A 97 -12.93 -5.64 9.34
N PRO A 98 -14.18 -5.82 9.79
CA PRO A 98 -15.30 -6.22 8.93
C PRO A 98 -15.52 -5.29 7.74
N LYS A 99 -15.38 -3.96 7.92
CA LYS A 99 -15.48 -2.99 6.82
C LYS A 99 -14.45 -3.23 5.73
N VAL A 100 -13.18 -3.44 6.12
CA VAL A 100 -12.08 -3.71 5.17
C VAL A 100 -12.33 -5.02 4.44
N ALA A 101 -12.70 -6.08 5.16
CA ALA A 101 -12.99 -7.38 4.57
C ALA A 101 -14.17 -7.30 3.57
N ALA A 102 -15.23 -6.57 3.90
CA ALA A 102 -16.38 -6.39 3.02
C ALA A 102 -15.98 -5.70 1.70
N VAL A 103 -15.18 -4.63 1.75
CA VAL A 103 -14.72 -3.93 0.54
C VAL A 103 -13.89 -4.84 -0.37
N LEU A 104 -13.01 -5.65 0.20
CA LEU A 104 -12.16 -6.54 -0.58
C LEU A 104 -12.90 -7.77 -1.13
N ALA A 105 -14.00 -8.16 -0.48
CA ALA A 105 -14.85 -9.25 -0.95
C ALA A 105 -15.83 -8.80 -2.04
N ASP A 106 -16.54 -7.70 -1.82
CA ASP A 106 -17.50 -7.12 -2.76
C ASP A 106 -17.65 -5.62 -2.52
N LEU A 107 -17.04 -4.81 -3.38
CA LEU A 107 -17.08 -3.36 -3.30
C LEU A 107 -18.51 -2.80 -3.36
N GLU A 108 -19.40 -3.43 -4.13
CA GLU A 108 -20.72 -2.86 -4.44
C GLU A 108 -21.65 -2.91 -3.23
N THR A 109 -21.53 -3.94 -2.41
CA THR A 109 -22.35 -4.11 -1.19
C THR A 109 -21.65 -3.64 0.09
N ALA A 110 -20.36 -3.29 0.01
CA ALA A 110 -19.57 -2.90 1.17
C ALA A 110 -20.09 -1.63 1.86
N PRO A 111 -19.98 -1.51 3.20
CA PRO A 111 -20.47 -0.37 3.96
C PRO A 111 -19.53 0.85 3.89
N VAL A 112 -19.35 1.42 2.70
CA VAL A 112 -18.54 2.62 2.45
C VAL A 112 -19.37 3.70 1.78
N GLY A 113 -19.00 4.97 1.99
CA GLY A 113 -19.68 6.11 1.35
C GLY A 113 -19.49 6.11 -0.18
N ASP A 114 -20.43 6.73 -0.89
CA ASP A 114 -20.49 6.72 -2.36
C ASP A 114 -19.23 7.28 -3.01
N GLY A 115 -18.63 8.34 -2.46
CA GLY A 115 -17.39 8.93 -2.96
C GLY A 115 -16.21 7.95 -2.92
N LEU A 116 -16.06 7.24 -1.79
CA LEU A 116 -15.00 6.23 -1.67
C LEU A 116 -15.27 5.03 -2.58
N ARG A 117 -16.52 4.57 -2.66
CA ARG A 117 -16.93 3.47 -3.55
C ARG A 117 -16.64 3.80 -5.01
N ALA A 118 -17.07 4.98 -5.49
CA ALA A 118 -16.82 5.42 -6.86
C ALA A 118 -15.32 5.54 -7.15
N THR A 119 -14.55 6.05 -6.20
CA THR A 119 -13.09 6.14 -6.32
C THR A 119 -12.45 4.77 -6.41
N LEU A 120 -12.79 3.83 -5.53
CA LEU A 120 -12.26 2.46 -5.57
C LEU A 120 -12.60 1.75 -6.88
N ARG A 121 -13.84 1.93 -7.40
CA ARG A 121 -14.24 1.38 -8.71
C ARG A 121 -13.36 1.94 -9.84
N MET A 122 -13.14 3.25 -9.89
CA MET A 122 -12.25 3.90 -10.84
C MET A 122 -10.81 3.35 -10.73
N LEU A 123 -10.26 3.23 -9.50
CA LEU A 123 -8.92 2.68 -9.29
C LEU A 123 -8.81 1.21 -9.70
N GLY A 124 -9.85 0.42 -9.43
CA GLY A 124 -9.92 -0.99 -9.86
C GLY A 124 -9.90 -1.10 -11.38
N ARG A 125 -10.69 -0.29 -12.08
CA ARG A 125 -10.69 -0.25 -13.55
C ARG A 125 -9.34 0.20 -14.11
N LEU A 126 -8.77 1.28 -13.57
CA LEU A 126 -7.44 1.75 -13.95
C LEU A 126 -6.38 0.64 -13.79
N THR A 127 -6.42 -0.08 -12.67
CA THR A 127 -5.46 -1.14 -12.39
C THR A 127 -5.62 -2.33 -13.32
N LYS A 128 -6.85 -2.73 -13.62
CA LYS A 128 -7.17 -3.90 -14.45
C LYS A 128 -7.02 -3.63 -15.95
N GLU A 129 -7.50 -2.46 -16.40
CA GLU A 129 -7.61 -2.13 -17.83
C GLU A 129 -6.55 -1.13 -18.31
N GLY A 130 -5.82 -0.50 -17.38
CA GLY A 130 -4.81 0.52 -17.70
C GLY A 130 -5.38 1.86 -18.19
N LYS A 131 -6.67 2.10 -18.03
CA LYS A 131 -7.35 3.31 -18.51
C LYS A 131 -8.45 3.78 -17.56
N VAL A 132 -8.72 5.08 -17.60
CA VAL A 132 -9.88 5.78 -17.03
C VAL A 132 -10.50 6.63 -18.13
N ASP A 133 -11.80 6.65 -18.22
CA ASP A 133 -12.51 7.47 -19.21
C ASP A 133 -13.33 8.60 -18.57
N ALA A 134 -14.02 9.37 -19.42
CA ALA A 134 -14.81 10.50 -18.96
C ALA A 134 -16.01 10.08 -18.09
N ASP A 135 -16.55 8.86 -18.28
CA ASP A 135 -17.67 8.36 -17.49
C ASP A 135 -17.22 7.99 -16.08
N ASP A 136 -16.06 7.37 -15.93
CA ASP A 136 -15.44 7.11 -14.60
C ASP A 136 -15.27 8.41 -13.84
N MET A 137 -14.72 9.44 -14.51
CA MET A 137 -14.52 10.74 -13.88
C MET A 137 -15.82 11.42 -13.50
N ARG A 138 -16.86 11.35 -14.34
CA ARG A 138 -18.19 11.89 -14.02
C ARG A 138 -18.79 11.21 -12.80
N GLN A 139 -18.71 9.90 -12.71
CA GLN A 139 -19.22 9.14 -11.55
C GLN A 139 -18.52 9.54 -10.25
N VAL A 140 -17.20 9.64 -10.25
CA VAL A 140 -16.42 10.03 -9.07
C VAL A 140 -16.76 11.45 -8.63
N LEU A 141 -16.78 12.41 -9.57
CA LEU A 141 -17.10 13.81 -9.27
C LEU A 141 -18.57 13.99 -8.82
N SER A 142 -19.51 13.26 -9.43
CA SER A 142 -20.93 13.30 -9.04
C SER A 142 -21.17 12.70 -7.64
N ALA A 143 -20.29 11.80 -7.19
CA ALA A 143 -20.30 11.27 -5.83
C ALA A 143 -19.66 12.24 -4.79
N GLY A 144 -19.39 13.50 -5.17
CA GLY A 144 -18.88 14.55 -4.30
C GLY A 144 -17.36 14.53 -4.08
N VAL A 145 -16.62 13.71 -4.81
CA VAL A 145 -15.15 13.65 -4.72
C VAL A 145 -14.55 14.84 -5.48
N THR A 146 -13.65 15.57 -4.86
CA THR A 146 -12.98 16.72 -5.51
C THR A 146 -11.89 16.25 -6.47
N ARG A 147 -11.51 17.11 -7.42
CA ARG A 147 -10.38 16.84 -8.33
C ARG A 147 -9.08 16.55 -7.59
N GLN A 148 -8.84 17.24 -6.46
CA GLN A 148 -7.65 16.99 -5.64
C GLN A 148 -7.70 15.60 -5.00
N GLN A 149 -8.84 15.18 -4.48
CA GLN A 149 -9.02 13.82 -3.96
C GLN A 149 -8.80 12.75 -5.04
N VAL A 150 -9.23 13.01 -6.28
CA VAL A 150 -8.91 12.12 -7.42
C VAL A 150 -7.40 12.03 -7.63
N ALA A 151 -6.70 13.16 -7.67
CA ALA A 151 -5.24 13.18 -7.84
C ALA A 151 -4.53 12.42 -6.71
N ASP A 152 -4.97 12.60 -5.46
CA ASP A 152 -4.43 11.90 -4.29
C ASP A 152 -4.66 10.39 -4.40
N ALA A 153 -5.84 9.95 -4.82
CA ALA A 153 -6.17 8.55 -5.01
C ALA A 153 -5.34 7.92 -6.16
N LEU A 154 -5.13 8.65 -7.25
CA LEU A 154 -4.26 8.22 -8.35
C LEU A 154 -2.80 8.09 -7.90
N ALA A 155 -2.30 8.96 -7.01
CA ALA A 155 -0.96 8.83 -6.43
C ALA A 155 -0.82 7.54 -5.60
N VAL A 156 -1.84 7.20 -4.80
CA VAL A 156 -1.89 5.90 -4.09
C VAL A 156 -1.87 4.74 -5.09
N SER A 157 -2.71 4.80 -6.13
CA SER A 157 -2.75 3.76 -7.16
C SER A 157 -1.39 3.58 -7.87
N ALA A 158 -0.73 4.67 -8.25
CA ALA A 158 0.60 4.63 -8.87
C ALA A 158 1.65 3.97 -7.96
N ALA A 159 1.65 4.33 -6.66
CA ALA A 159 2.55 3.73 -5.67
C ALA A 159 2.39 2.21 -5.58
N PHE A 160 1.14 1.72 -5.55
CA PHE A 160 0.88 0.29 -5.30
C PHE A 160 0.76 -0.55 -6.56
N ASN A 161 0.47 0.02 -7.71
CA ASN A 161 0.70 -0.62 -9.00
C ASN A 161 2.21 -0.87 -9.24
N THR A 162 3.08 0.05 -8.81
CA THR A 162 4.53 -0.13 -8.91
C THR A 162 5.03 -1.13 -7.87
N THR A 163 4.69 -0.93 -6.59
CA THR A 163 5.20 -1.77 -5.49
C THR A 163 4.70 -3.20 -5.60
N GLY A 164 3.43 -3.43 -5.97
CA GLY A 164 2.88 -4.76 -6.18
C GLY A 164 3.64 -5.54 -7.27
N ARG A 165 3.88 -4.91 -8.43
CA ARG A 165 4.67 -5.53 -9.51
C ARG A 165 6.09 -5.89 -9.08
N LEU A 166 6.74 -5.04 -8.27
CA LEU A 166 8.07 -5.34 -7.72
C LEU A 166 8.00 -6.47 -6.68
N ALA A 167 6.97 -6.47 -5.83
CA ALA A 167 6.77 -7.53 -4.84
C ALA A 167 6.63 -8.90 -5.52
N ASP A 168 5.84 -8.98 -6.57
CA ASP A 168 5.59 -10.23 -7.30
C ASP A 168 6.80 -10.63 -8.14
N ALA A 169 7.45 -9.66 -8.83
CA ALA A 169 8.65 -9.91 -9.63
C ALA A 169 9.80 -10.44 -8.77
N PHE A 170 10.02 -9.88 -7.58
CA PHE A 170 11.10 -10.31 -6.68
C PHE A 170 10.67 -11.40 -5.68
N GLY A 171 9.40 -11.78 -5.65
CA GLY A 171 8.88 -12.82 -4.76
C GLY A 171 9.02 -12.42 -3.29
N PHE A 172 8.36 -11.33 -2.88
CA PHE A 172 8.34 -10.91 -1.48
C PHE A 172 7.67 -11.96 -0.62
N ALA A 173 8.29 -12.30 0.50
CA ALA A 173 7.75 -13.25 1.45
C ALA A 173 6.51 -12.67 2.16
N VAL A 174 5.42 -13.40 2.14
CA VAL A 174 4.23 -13.09 2.95
C VAL A 174 4.57 -13.41 4.40
N LEU A 175 4.48 -12.42 5.26
CA LEU A 175 4.77 -12.55 6.69
C LEU A 175 3.61 -13.27 7.42
N SER A 176 3.86 -13.64 8.69
CA SER A 176 2.76 -14.08 9.55
C SER A 176 1.76 -12.94 9.82
N PRO A 177 0.52 -13.24 10.23
CA PRO A 177 -0.44 -12.22 10.63
C PRO A 177 0.12 -11.25 11.68
N GLU A 178 0.86 -11.74 12.67
CA GLU A 178 1.50 -10.93 13.71
C GLU A 178 2.59 -10.00 13.12
N GLY A 179 3.31 -10.49 12.11
CA GLY A 179 4.32 -9.69 11.39
C GLY A 179 3.69 -8.51 10.65
N PHE A 180 2.56 -8.73 9.97
CA PHE A 180 1.82 -7.66 9.32
C PHE A 180 1.16 -6.71 10.32
N GLU A 181 0.64 -7.19 11.44
CA GLU A 181 0.08 -6.35 12.49
C GLU A 181 1.15 -5.44 13.13
N ALA A 182 2.36 -5.96 13.36
CA ALA A 182 3.49 -5.17 13.84
C ALA A 182 3.93 -4.13 12.79
N GLY A 183 4.00 -4.52 11.52
CA GLY A 183 4.26 -3.63 10.39
C GLY A 183 3.22 -2.50 10.28
N ALA A 184 1.94 -2.81 10.43
CA ALA A 184 0.85 -1.86 10.42
C ALA A 184 0.99 -0.80 11.52
N LYS A 185 1.29 -1.20 12.76
CA LYS A 185 1.58 -0.27 13.88
C LYS A 185 2.73 0.67 13.55
N TYR A 186 3.80 0.15 12.93
CA TYR A 186 4.93 0.97 12.51
C TYR A 186 4.52 1.97 11.44
N LEU A 187 3.83 1.53 10.39
CA LEU A 187 3.39 2.39 9.28
C LEU A 187 2.42 3.48 9.73
N LEU A 188 1.51 3.19 10.66
CA LEU A 188 0.61 4.18 11.22
C LEU A 188 1.33 5.23 12.07
N LYS A 189 2.37 4.81 12.80
CA LYS A 189 3.15 5.72 13.68
C LYS A 189 4.21 6.53 12.92
N ARG A 190 4.89 5.95 11.94
CA ARG A 190 6.07 6.52 11.27
C ARG A 190 5.86 6.85 9.80
N GLY A 191 4.82 6.30 9.19
CA GLY A 191 4.62 6.36 7.74
C GLY A 191 5.66 5.54 6.98
N TYR A 192 5.93 5.95 5.77
CA TYR A 192 6.84 5.26 4.83
C TYR A 192 8.25 5.89 4.79
N ARG A 193 8.68 6.50 5.91
CA ARG A 193 10.00 7.16 6.03
C ARG A 193 11.09 6.22 6.52
#